data_639531ee6e54370032b340c9db7ef666
#
_entry.id   639531ee6e54370032b340c9db7ef666
#
_cell.length_a   1.000
_cell.length_b   1.000
_cell.length_c   1.000
_cell.angle_alpha   90.00
_cell.angle_beta   90.00
_cell.angle_gamma   90.00
#
_symmetry.space_group_name_H-M   'P 1'
#
loop_
_entity.id
_entity.type
_entity.pdbx_description
1 polymer ?
#
loop_
_entity_poly.entity_id
_entity_poly.type
_entity_poly.pdbx_seq_one_letter_code
_entity_poly.pdbx_strand_id
1 'polypeptide(L)'
;MSIFEEIKEGLIEAIQTENSTKKGKHQMAVKEMNLHQRILKIADMAGVLQKSKSGYSYKYVPEEDIQAKVTAGLQKYGIMLYNSIVPGTLNVRPITYEKYDPKIKQNKPVNEVIVSADMTYTWVNVDNPEERVETTWAFVGQMEDASQAMGAGLTYANRYYLMKQLQLATTESDPDNYRSKQKEAESYEEEEAAKKAEEIRLASIKAVTEAGSALIESGVSKDVVAAVVAKHNNGDKNPSTIPNPEISEAILAELNTLNSKRKKD
;
A
#
# COMPACT_ATOMS: atom_id res chain seq x y z
N MET A 1 5.67 -43.40 29.37
CA MET A 1 5.81 -42.47 28.20
C MET A 1 7.30 -42.46 27.84
N SER A 2 7.67 -42.55 26.58
CA SER A 2 9.10 -42.49 26.23
C SER A 2 9.58 -41.04 26.26
N ILE A 3 10.85 -40.81 26.55
CA ILE A 3 11.49 -39.49 26.54
C ILE A 3 11.22 -38.75 25.22
N PHE A 4 11.04 -39.48 24.11
CA PHE A 4 10.73 -38.97 22.80
C PHE A 4 9.28 -38.38 22.72
N GLU A 5 8.34 -38.99 23.42
CA GLU A 5 6.95 -38.51 23.51
C GLU A 5 6.86 -37.23 24.33
N GLU A 6 7.58 -37.11 25.44
CA GLU A 6 7.63 -35.90 26.26
C GLU A 6 8.28 -34.73 25.53
N ILE A 7 9.36 -34.96 24.79
CA ILE A 7 10.00 -33.92 23.95
C ILE A 7 9.05 -33.45 22.84
N LYS A 8 8.31 -34.35 22.20
CA LYS A 8 7.37 -34.05 21.15
C LYS A 8 6.18 -33.22 21.66
N GLU A 9 5.60 -33.58 22.82
CA GLU A 9 4.53 -32.83 23.46
C GLU A 9 5.01 -31.42 23.87
N GLY A 10 6.17 -31.31 24.50
CA GLY A 10 6.73 -30.00 24.86
C GLY A 10 7.03 -29.10 23.65
N LEU A 11 7.45 -29.66 22.52
CA LEU A 11 7.69 -28.93 21.29
C LEU A 11 6.36 -28.43 20.67
N ILE A 12 5.32 -29.25 20.68
CA ILE A 12 3.99 -28.89 20.22
C ILE A 12 3.41 -27.75 21.06
N GLU A 13 3.52 -27.84 22.39
CA GLU A 13 3.05 -26.80 23.31
C GLU A 13 3.80 -25.48 23.14
N ALA A 14 5.13 -25.53 22.97
CA ALA A 14 5.95 -24.35 22.68
C ALA A 14 5.55 -23.68 21.36
N ILE A 15 5.34 -24.45 20.29
CA ILE A 15 4.89 -23.94 18.98
C ILE A 15 3.49 -23.32 19.09
N GLN A 16 2.58 -23.96 19.83
CA GLN A 16 1.22 -23.43 20.03
C GLN A 16 1.23 -22.11 20.82
N THR A 17 2.07 -22.03 21.84
CA THR A 17 2.22 -20.81 22.67
C THR A 17 2.82 -19.65 21.85
N GLU A 18 3.86 -19.92 21.05
CA GLU A 18 4.48 -18.94 20.17
C GLU A 18 3.49 -18.42 19.10
N ASN A 19 2.73 -19.32 18.49
CA ASN A 19 1.70 -18.97 17.50
C ASN A 19 0.56 -18.15 18.13
N SER A 20 0.14 -18.47 19.35
CA SER A 20 -0.87 -17.71 20.08
C SER A 20 -0.39 -16.30 20.41
N THR A 21 0.87 -16.16 20.83
CA THR A 21 1.49 -14.86 21.13
C THR A 21 1.65 -14.01 19.85
N LYS A 22 2.08 -14.60 18.74
CA LYS A 22 2.17 -13.93 17.44
C LYS A 22 0.79 -13.48 16.94
N LYS A 23 -0.23 -14.34 17.08
CA LYS A 23 -1.61 -14.03 16.71
C LYS A 23 -2.17 -12.88 17.56
N GLY A 24 -1.93 -12.87 18.85
CA GLY A 24 -2.35 -11.79 19.76
C GLY A 24 -1.71 -10.45 19.40
N LYS A 25 -0.39 -10.41 19.17
CA LYS A 25 0.32 -9.22 18.72
C LYS A 25 -0.19 -8.70 17.38
N HIS A 26 -0.47 -9.61 16.42
CA HIS A 26 -1.04 -9.22 15.13
C HIS A 26 -2.44 -8.61 15.27
N GLN A 27 -3.31 -9.20 16.10
CA GLN A 27 -4.65 -8.67 16.34
C GLN A 27 -4.62 -7.29 17.01
N MET A 28 -3.70 -7.05 17.96
CA MET A 28 -3.52 -5.72 18.56
C MET A 28 -3.06 -4.70 17.50
N ALA A 29 -2.08 -5.04 16.68
CA ALA A 29 -1.59 -4.17 15.61
C ALA A 29 -2.70 -3.84 14.57
N VAL A 30 -3.58 -4.80 14.24
CA VAL A 30 -4.71 -4.56 13.33
C VAL A 30 -5.73 -3.60 13.95
N LYS A 31 -6.00 -3.69 15.25
CA LYS A 31 -6.94 -2.79 15.94
C LYS A 31 -6.49 -1.33 15.94
N GLU A 32 -5.19 -1.07 15.89
CA GLU A 32 -4.62 0.28 15.80
C GLU A 32 -4.69 0.88 14.38
N MET A 33 -4.98 0.06 13.35
CA MET A 33 -5.10 0.52 11.97
C MET A 33 -6.46 1.15 11.71
N ASN A 34 -6.48 2.32 11.07
CA ASN A 34 -7.71 2.89 10.52
C ASN A 34 -8.20 2.13 9.27
N LEU A 35 -9.43 2.41 8.83
CA LEU A 35 -10.05 1.72 7.69
C LEU A 35 -9.19 1.74 6.42
N HIS A 36 -8.62 2.89 6.07
CA HIS A 36 -7.80 3.04 4.86
C HIS A 36 -6.52 2.21 4.92
N GLN A 37 -5.86 2.17 6.09
CA GLN A 37 -4.69 1.33 6.30
C GLN A 37 -5.02 -0.16 6.17
N ARG A 38 -6.19 -0.60 6.68
CA ARG A 38 -6.67 -1.96 6.53
C ARG A 38 -6.98 -2.31 5.08
N ILE A 39 -7.63 -1.41 4.33
CA ILE A 39 -7.91 -1.60 2.89
C ILE A 39 -6.61 -1.70 2.10
N LEU A 40 -5.61 -0.86 2.39
CA LEU A 40 -4.29 -0.94 1.76
C LEU A 40 -3.62 -2.30 2.02
N LYS A 41 -3.72 -2.83 3.25
CA LYS A 41 -3.20 -4.17 3.58
C LYS A 41 -3.95 -5.30 2.87
N ILE A 42 -5.24 -5.14 2.59
CA ILE A 42 -6.02 -6.09 1.78
C ILE A 42 -5.52 -6.09 0.34
N ALA A 43 -5.29 -4.92 -0.24
CA ALA A 43 -4.73 -4.78 -1.59
C ALA A 43 -3.34 -5.43 -1.71
N ASP A 44 -2.47 -5.17 -0.74
CA ASP A 44 -1.13 -5.74 -0.63
C ASP A 44 -1.16 -7.28 -0.55
N MET A 45 -2.06 -7.82 0.28
CA MET A 45 -2.25 -9.27 0.44
C MET A 45 -2.83 -9.93 -0.81
N ALA A 46 -3.76 -9.27 -1.52
CA ALA A 46 -4.32 -9.78 -2.78
C ALA A 46 -3.25 -9.85 -3.89
N GLY A 47 -2.33 -8.90 -3.88
CA GLY A 47 -1.14 -8.86 -4.75
C GLY A 47 -1.48 -8.88 -6.23
N VAL A 48 -0.67 -9.61 -7.02
CA VAL A 48 -0.86 -9.73 -8.47
C VAL A 48 -1.80 -10.88 -8.80
N LEU A 49 -2.72 -10.61 -9.72
CA LEU A 49 -3.71 -11.56 -10.21
C LEU A 49 -3.28 -12.12 -11.57
N GLN A 50 -3.26 -13.45 -11.70
CA GLN A 50 -2.96 -14.11 -12.97
C GLN A 50 -4.23 -14.28 -13.80
N LYS A 51 -4.15 -13.94 -15.09
CA LYS A 51 -5.22 -14.25 -16.05
C LYS A 51 -5.22 -15.73 -16.38
N SER A 52 -6.00 -16.52 -15.67
CA SER A 52 -6.01 -17.99 -15.72
C SER A 52 -7.06 -18.58 -16.66
N LYS A 53 -8.12 -17.83 -16.97
CA LYS A 53 -9.20 -18.28 -17.87
C LYS A 53 -9.19 -17.58 -19.23
N SER A 54 -9.55 -18.30 -20.28
CA SER A 54 -9.67 -17.78 -21.64
C SER A 54 -11.13 -17.50 -21.98
N GLY A 55 -11.40 -16.28 -22.46
CA GLY A 55 -12.64 -15.92 -23.14
C GLY A 55 -12.52 -16.17 -24.65
N TYR A 56 -13.49 -15.65 -25.43
CA TYR A 56 -13.53 -15.85 -26.87
C TYR A 56 -12.27 -15.36 -27.63
N SER A 57 -11.68 -14.25 -27.17
CA SER A 57 -10.48 -13.65 -27.80
C SER A 57 -9.49 -13.04 -26.79
N TYR A 58 -9.66 -13.31 -25.50
CA TYR A 58 -8.82 -12.70 -24.45
C TYR A 58 -8.75 -13.61 -23.22
N LYS A 59 -7.70 -13.43 -22.44
CA LYS A 59 -7.55 -14.03 -21.10
C LYS A 59 -8.03 -13.07 -20.03
N TYR A 60 -8.63 -13.61 -18.98
CA TYR A 60 -9.12 -12.82 -17.86
C TYR A 60 -8.88 -13.50 -16.51
N VAL A 61 -8.95 -12.70 -15.45
CA VAL A 61 -8.92 -13.18 -14.07
C VAL A 61 -10.35 -13.60 -13.70
N PRO A 62 -10.61 -14.85 -13.32
CA PRO A 62 -11.94 -15.26 -12.88
C PRO A 62 -12.31 -14.60 -11.55
N GLU A 63 -13.61 -14.39 -11.32
CA GLU A 63 -14.11 -13.74 -10.11
C GLU A 63 -13.73 -14.52 -8.85
N GLU A 64 -13.77 -15.85 -8.91
CA GLU A 64 -13.40 -16.73 -7.80
C GLU A 64 -11.97 -16.49 -7.29
N ASP A 65 -11.01 -16.22 -8.18
CA ASP A 65 -9.61 -15.97 -7.79
C ASP A 65 -9.47 -14.61 -7.08
N ILE A 66 -10.24 -13.62 -7.52
CA ILE A 66 -10.25 -12.29 -6.89
C ILE A 66 -10.91 -12.38 -5.51
N GLN A 67 -12.10 -13.00 -5.46
CA GLN A 67 -12.86 -13.14 -4.22
C GLN A 67 -12.10 -13.92 -3.16
N ALA A 68 -11.45 -15.04 -3.53
CA ALA A 68 -10.69 -15.85 -2.59
C ALA A 68 -9.60 -15.02 -1.87
N LYS A 69 -8.83 -14.23 -2.65
CA LYS A 69 -7.76 -13.39 -2.10
C LYS A 69 -8.30 -12.20 -1.29
N VAL A 70 -9.30 -11.51 -1.82
CA VAL A 70 -9.90 -10.34 -1.15
C VAL A 70 -10.62 -10.75 0.12
N THR A 71 -11.42 -11.84 0.10
CA THR A 71 -12.13 -12.34 1.28
C THR A 71 -11.17 -12.74 2.41
N ALA A 72 -10.05 -13.39 2.07
CA ALA A 72 -9.02 -13.70 3.07
C ALA A 72 -8.45 -12.43 3.73
N GLY A 73 -8.25 -11.36 2.94
CA GLY A 73 -7.83 -10.07 3.45
C GLY A 73 -8.90 -9.38 4.30
N LEU A 74 -10.16 -9.37 3.86
CA LEU A 74 -11.30 -8.82 4.61
C LEU A 74 -11.40 -9.45 6.00
N GLN A 75 -11.35 -10.79 6.07
CA GLN A 75 -11.40 -11.53 7.32
C GLN A 75 -10.19 -11.23 8.22
N LYS A 76 -9.00 -11.19 7.64
CA LYS A 76 -7.75 -10.95 8.39
C LYS A 76 -7.71 -9.56 9.02
N TYR A 77 -8.19 -8.54 8.30
CA TYR A 77 -8.12 -7.14 8.73
C TYR A 77 -9.44 -6.60 9.29
N GLY A 78 -10.44 -7.45 9.52
CA GLY A 78 -11.70 -7.06 10.15
C GLY A 78 -12.47 -6.01 9.36
N ILE A 79 -12.62 -6.23 8.06
CA ILE A 79 -13.39 -5.36 7.17
C ILE A 79 -14.61 -6.13 6.64
N MET A 80 -15.76 -5.45 6.63
CA MET A 80 -16.95 -5.90 5.92
C MET A 80 -17.17 -5.02 4.69
N LEU A 81 -17.44 -5.64 3.55
CA LEU A 81 -17.81 -4.96 2.31
C LEU A 81 -19.26 -5.28 1.97
N TYR A 82 -20.09 -4.25 2.00
CA TYR A 82 -21.50 -4.32 1.57
C TYR A 82 -21.61 -3.78 0.15
N ASN A 83 -22.48 -4.39 -0.64
CA ASN A 83 -22.91 -3.84 -1.94
C ASN A 83 -24.43 -3.79 -1.99
N SER A 84 -24.96 -2.75 -2.61
CA SER A 84 -26.40 -2.59 -2.82
C SER A 84 -26.67 -1.86 -4.13
N ILE A 85 -27.84 -2.13 -4.70
CA ILE A 85 -28.34 -1.36 -5.85
C ILE A 85 -28.94 -0.06 -5.31
N VAL A 86 -28.59 1.07 -5.93
CA VAL A 86 -29.17 2.37 -5.60
C VAL A 86 -30.66 2.36 -5.96
N PRO A 87 -31.56 2.63 -5.01
CA PRO A 87 -32.99 2.62 -5.28
C PRO A 87 -33.37 3.54 -6.44
N GLY A 88 -34.24 3.04 -7.33
CA GLY A 88 -34.74 3.79 -8.48
C GLY A 88 -33.82 3.82 -9.72
N THR A 89 -32.62 3.23 -9.66
CA THR A 89 -31.69 3.20 -10.80
C THR A 89 -31.78 1.93 -11.65
N LEU A 90 -32.47 0.90 -11.16
CA LEU A 90 -32.62 -0.35 -11.90
C LEU A 90 -33.41 -0.10 -13.19
N ASN A 91 -32.78 -0.40 -14.31
CA ASN A 91 -33.34 -0.25 -15.65
C ASN A 91 -33.27 -1.57 -16.39
N VAL A 92 -34.41 -1.98 -16.98
CA VAL A 92 -34.54 -3.18 -17.81
C VAL A 92 -35.06 -2.75 -19.17
N ARG A 93 -34.27 -2.97 -20.21
CA ARG A 93 -34.57 -2.49 -21.56
C ARG A 93 -34.38 -3.61 -22.58
N PRO A 94 -35.44 -3.98 -23.34
CA PRO A 94 -35.30 -4.89 -24.48
C PRO A 94 -34.52 -4.20 -25.62
N ILE A 95 -33.73 -5.00 -26.32
CA ILE A 95 -33.03 -4.60 -27.54
C ILE A 95 -33.21 -5.67 -28.62
N THR A 96 -33.25 -5.24 -29.87
CA THR A 96 -33.25 -6.12 -31.03
C THR A 96 -32.17 -5.61 -32.00
N TYR A 97 -31.36 -6.54 -32.49
CA TYR A 97 -30.33 -6.22 -33.47
C TYR A 97 -30.10 -7.40 -34.41
N GLU A 98 -29.49 -7.12 -35.56
CA GLU A 98 -29.14 -8.13 -36.54
C GLU A 98 -27.75 -8.70 -36.23
N LYS A 99 -27.65 -10.05 -36.21
CA LYS A 99 -26.38 -10.77 -36.03
C LYS A 99 -26.16 -11.75 -37.15
N TYR A 100 -24.99 -11.71 -37.78
CA TYR A 100 -24.62 -12.70 -38.79
C TYR A 100 -24.46 -14.07 -38.19
N ASP A 101 -25.22 -15.04 -38.76
CA ASP A 101 -25.10 -16.46 -38.38
C ASP A 101 -24.32 -17.19 -39.48
N PRO A 102 -23.09 -17.67 -39.17
CA PRO A 102 -22.21 -18.31 -40.15
C PRO A 102 -22.77 -19.68 -40.63
N LYS A 103 -23.69 -20.30 -39.88
CA LYS A 103 -24.29 -21.60 -40.27
C LYS A 103 -25.28 -21.43 -41.41
N ILE A 104 -26.08 -20.40 -41.36
CA ILE A 104 -27.07 -20.10 -42.41
C ILE A 104 -26.59 -19.03 -43.40
N LYS A 105 -25.41 -18.46 -43.19
CA LYS A 105 -24.78 -17.38 -43.97
C LYS A 105 -25.68 -16.15 -44.20
N GLN A 106 -26.53 -15.84 -43.21
CA GLN A 106 -27.45 -14.71 -43.23
C GLN A 106 -27.49 -14.01 -41.86
N ASN A 107 -27.94 -12.76 -41.87
CA ASN A 107 -28.28 -12.07 -40.65
C ASN A 107 -29.60 -12.63 -40.09
N LYS A 108 -29.65 -12.79 -38.77
CA LYS A 108 -30.87 -13.12 -38.05
C LYS A 108 -31.13 -12.10 -36.93
N PRO A 109 -32.38 -11.76 -36.64
CA PRO A 109 -32.72 -10.94 -35.52
C PRO A 109 -32.36 -11.63 -34.19
N VAL A 110 -31.74 -10.90 -33.28
CA VAL A 110 -31.44 -11.32 -31.91
C VAL A 110 -32.20 -10.42 -30.99
N ASN A 111 -32.99 -11.00 -30.09
CA ASN A 111 -33.69 -10.27 -29.04
C ASN A 111 -32.99 -10.54 -27.71
N GLU A 112 -32.57 -9.46 -27.06
CA GLU A 112 -31.90 -9.52 -25.77
C GLU A 112 -32.45 -8.44 -24.85
N VAL A 113 -32.04 -8.50 -23.60
CA VAL A 113 -32.39 -7.49 -22.58
C VAL A 113 -31.12 -6.93 -22.01
N ILE A 114 -31.05 -5.61 -21.91
CA ILE A 114 -30.04 -4.92 -21.11
C ILE A 114 -30.63 -4.64 -19.74
N VAL A 115 -29.89 -5.05 -18.70
CA VAL A 115 -30.18 -4.72 -17.29
C VAL A 115 -29.03 -3.91 -16.76
N SER A 116 -29.32 -2.75 -16.18
CA SER A 116 -28.31 -1.87 -15.59
C SER A 116 -28.81 -1.20 -14.33
N ALA A 117 -27.92 -0.88 -13.42
CA ALA A 117 -28.20 -0.02 -12.27
C ALA A 117 -26.91 0.56 -11.71
N ASP A 118 -27.06 1.65 -10.93
CA ASP A 118 -26.00 2.13 -10.08
C ASP A 118 -25.92 1.30 -8.81
N MET A 119 -24.71 1.14 -8.30
CA MET A 119 -24.40 0.36 -7.11
C MET A 119 -23.64 1.21 -6.10
N THR A 120 -23.86 0.94 -4.83
CA THR A 120 -23.07 1.44 -3.73
C THR A 120 -22.26 0.30 -3.14
N TYR A 121 -20.97 0.55 -2.88
CA TYR A 121 -20.06 -0.33 -2.16
C TYR A 121 -19.62 0.39 -0.89
N THR A 122 -19.89 -0.22 0.28
CA THR A 122 -19.56 0.36 1.58
C THR A 122 -18.56 -0.53 2.31
N TRP A 123 -17.37 -0.02 2.51
CA TRP A 123 -16.32 -0.62 3.31
C TRP A 123 -16.53 -0.20 4.77
N VAL A 124 -16.59 -1.16 5.68
CA VAL A 124 -16.85 -0.90 7.09
C VAL A 124 -15.79 -1.56 7.96
N ASN A 125 -15.20 -0.80 8.87
CA ASN A 125 -14.36 -1.36 9.92
C ASN A 125 -15.23 -2.08 10.95
N VAL A 126 -15.08 -3.41 11.07
CA VAL A 126 -15.89 -4.25 11.97
C VAL A 126 -15.68 -3.89 13.45
N ASP A 127 -14.47 -3.46 13.82
CA ASP A 127 -14.16 -3.04 15.20
C ASP A 127 -14.73 -1.65 15.54
N ASN A 128 -14.97 -0.81 14.53
CA ASN A 128 -15.55 0.53 14.65
C ASN A 128 -16.48 0.83 13.45
N PRO A 129 -17.76 0.42 13.49
CA PRO A 129 -18.68 0.53 12.35
C PRO A 129 -19.00 1.95 11.88
N GLU A 130 -18.72 2.97 12.69
CA GLU A 130 -18.83 4.37 12.28
C GLU A 130 -17.74 4.75 11.26
N GLU A 131 -16.62 4.04 11.27
CA GLU A 131 -15.55 4.19 10.31
C GLU A 131 -15.88 3.42 9.04
N ARG A 132 -16.45 4.13 8.07
CA ARG A 132 -16.90 3.58 6.79
C ARG A 132 -16.54 4.48 5.62
N VAL A 133 -16.34 3.85 4.46
CA VAL A 133 -16.14 4.54 3.19
C VAL A 133 -17.11 3.98 2.18
N GLU A 134 -17.86 4.87 1.55
CA GLU A 134 -18.82 4.54 0.51
C GLU A 134 -18.30 5.00 -0.85
N THR A 135 -18.45 4.15 -1.85
CA THR A 135 -18.09 4.43 -3.24
C THR A 135 -19.22 3.98 -4.16
N THR A 136 -19.39 4.68 -5.27
CA THR A 136 -20.39 4.34 -6.28
C THR A 136 -19.75 3.59 -7.45
N TRP A 137 -20.52 2.71 -8.05
CA TRP A 137 -20.17 1.96 -9.24
C TRP A 137 -21.43 1.74 -10.08
N ALA A 138 -21.32 1.00 -11.18
CA ALA A 138 -22.48 0.63 -11.98
C ALA A 138 -22.30 -0.77 -12.52
N PHE A 139 -23.40 -1.46 -12.79
CA PHE A 139 -23.38 -2.68 -13.59
C PHE A 139 -24.20 -2.54 -14.85
N VAL A 140 -23.80 -3.27 -15.88
CA VAL A 140 -24.55 -3.48 -17.12
C VAL A 140 -24.41 -4.94 -17.49
N GLY A 141 -25.53 -5.62 -17.71
CA GLY A 141 -25.58 -6.97 -18.24
C GLY A 141 -26.48 -7.03 -19.46
N GLN A 142 -26.13 -7.86 -20.42
CA GLN A 142 -26.88 -8.09 -21.66
C GLN A 142 -26.96 -9.56 -21.94
N MET A 143 -28.16 -10.11 -21.99
CA MET A 143 -28.47 -11.53 -22.25
C MET A 143 -29.88 -11.64 -22.87
N GLU A 144 -30.26 -12.85 -23.29
CA GLU A 144 -31.61 -13.16 -23.76
C GLU A 144 -32.64 -13.09 -22.62
N ASP A 145 -32.23 -13.43 -21.39
CA ASP A 145 -33.07 -13.40 -20.19
C ASP A 145 -32.63 -12.32 -19.21
N ALA A 146 -33.56 -11.59 -18.63
CA ALA A 146 -33.30 -10.48 -17.75
C ALA A 146 -32.60 -10.89 -16.44
N SER A 147 -32.91 -12.06 -15.89
CA SER A 147 -32.26 -12.56 -14.67
C SER A 147 -30.82 -12.94 -14.93
N GLN A 148 -30.56 -13.57 -16.08
CA GLN A 148 -29.18 -13.88 -16.52
C GLN A 148 -28.39 -12.62 -16.83
N ALA A 149 -29.00 -11.62 -17.47
CA ALA A 149 -28.37 -10.32 -17.73
C ALA A 149 -27.96 -9.65 -16.43
N MET A 150 -28.86 -9.63 -15.44
CA MET A 150 -28.57 -9.06 -14.11
C MET A 150 -27.42 -9.83 -13.42
N GLY A 151 -27.47 -11.14 -13.36
CA GLY A 151 -26.43 -11.97 -12.73
C GLY A 151 -25.05 -11.79 -13.38
N ALA A 152 -25.00 -11.79 -14.72
CA ALA A 152 -23.77 -11.54 -15.45
C ALA A 152 -23.24 -10.11 -15.18
N GLY A 153 -24.12 -9.11 -15.22
CA GLY A 153 -23.76 -7.71 -14.94
C GLY A 153 -23.17 -7.53 -13.54
N LEU A 154 -23.80 -8.10 -12.52
CA LEU A 154 -23.32 -8.05 -11.13
C LEU A 154 -21.95 -8.73 -10.96
N THR A 155 -21.76 -9.89 -11.57
CA THR A 155 -20.47 -10.61 -11.56
C THR A 155 -19.35 -9.77 -12.18
N TYR A 156 -19.60 -9.17 -13.35
CA TYR A 156 -18.62 -8.30 -14.00
C TYR A 156 -18.35 -7.05 -13.19
N ALA A 157 -19.39 -6.39 -12.66
CA ALA A 157 -19.24 -5.20 -11.86
C ALA A 157 -18.41 -5.45 -10.61
N ASN A 158 -18.70 -6.50 -9.85
CA ASN A 158 -17.98 -6.86 -8.64
C ASN A 158 -16.50 -7.14 -8.92
N ARG A 159 -16.22 -7.92 -9.97
CA ARG A 159 -14.86 -8.23 -10.41
C ARG A 159 -14.07 -6.97 -10.75
N TYR A 160 -14.62 -6.10 -11.58
CA TYR A 160 -13.93 -4.87 -11.98
C TYR A 160 -13.85 -3.85 -10.85
N TYR A 161 -14.87 -3.75 -10.02
CA TYR A 161 -14.85 -2.91 -8.84
C TYR A 161 -13.67 -3.27 -7.93
N LEU A 162 -13.56 -4.52 -7.50
CA LEU A 162 -12.50 -4.97 -6.61
C LEU A 162 -11.11 -4.76 -7.22
N MET A 163 -10.92 -5.12 -8.50
CA MET A 163 -9.64 -4.91 -9.17
C MET A 163 -9.24 -3.44 -9.26
N LYS A 164 -10.18 -2.55 -9.56
CA LYS A 164 -9.90 -1.12 -9.72
C LYS A 164 -9.80 -0.39 -8.38
N GLN A 165 -10.69 -0.68 -7.46
CA GLN A 165 -10.68 -0.07 -6.13
C GLN A 165 -9.41 -0.40 -5.34
N LEU A 166 -8.95 -1.64 -5.44
CA LEU A 166 -7.74 -2.11 -4.77
C LEU A 166 -6.48 -1.99 -5.64
N GLN A 167 -6.58 -1.38 -6.84
CA GLN A 167 -5.46 -1.22 -7.79
C GLN A 167 -4.71 -2.53 -8.09
N LEU A 168 -5.45 -3.66 -8.16
CA LEU A 168 -4.84 -4.96 -8.36
C LEU A 168 -4.26 -5.09 -9.76
N ALA A 169 -2.98 -5.37 -9.84
CA ALA A 169 -2.31 -5.64 -11.11
C ALA A 169 -2.74 -7.01 -11.66
N THR A 170 -2.88 -7.10 -12.99
CA THR A 170 -3.17 -8.34 -13.68
C THR A 170 -2.06 -8.66 -14.67
N THR A 171 -1.63 -9.90 -14.74
CA THR A 171 -0.58 -10.34 -15.67
C THR A 171 -0.97 -11.61 -16.42
N GLU A 172 -0.50 -11.74 -17.65
CA GLU A 172 -0.52 -12.99 -18.42
C GLU A 172 0.76 -13.80 -18.21
N SER A 173 1.82 -13.14 -17.79
CA SER A 173 3.12 -13.70 -17.46
C SER A 173 3.24 -13.92 -15.94
N ASP A 174 4.42 -14.37 -15.52
CA ASP A 174 4.75 -14.64 -14.12
C ASP A 174 4.51 -13.41 -13.23
N PRO A 175 3.78 -13.54 -12.12
CA PRO A 175 3.62 -12.50 -11.11
C PRO A 175 4.95 -11.91 -10.58
N ASP A 176 6.03 -12.66 -10.64
CA ASP A 176 7.35 -12.20 -10.17
C ASP A 176 7.91 -11.05 -11.00
N ASN A 177 7.55 -10.94 -12.28
CA ASN A 177 7.90 -9.79 -13.12
C ASN A 177 7.30 -8.46 -12.61
N TYR A 178 6.08 -8.50 -12.07
CA TYR A 178 5.46 -7.30 -11.47
C TYR A 178 6.14 -6.93 -10.16
N ARG A 179 6.40 -7.92 -9.30
CA ARG A 179 7.11 -7.71 -8.04
C ARG A 179 8.53 -7.18 -8.24
N SER A 180 9.21 -7.62 -9.29
CA SER A 180 10.53 -7.09 -9.66
C SER A 180 10.45 -5.59 -9.99
N LYS A 181 9.47 -5.17 -10.80
CA LYS A 181 9.25 -3.75 -11.14
C LYS A 181 8.84 -2.91 -9.94
N GLN A 182 8.06 -3.47 -9.03
CA GLN A 182 7.67 -2.79 -7.79
C GLN A 182 8.90 -2.55 -6.90
N LYS A 183 9.74 -3.56 -6.70
CA LYS A 183 11.00 -3.44 -5.96
C LYS A 183 11.97 -2.46 -6.61
N GLU A 184 12.03 -2.43 -7.94
CA GLU A 184 12.85 -1.46 -8.68
C GLU A 184 12.37 -0.01 -8.44
N ALA A 185 11.05 0.21 -8.39
CA ALA A 185 10.49 1.51 -8.04
C ALA A 185 10.77 1.91 -6.57
N GLU A 186 10.61 0.95 -5.63
CA GLU A 186 10.93 1.16 -4.22
C GLU A 186 12.42 1.49 -4.01
N SER A 187 13.33 0.76 -4.68
CA SER A 187 14.77 1.01 -4.59
C SER A 187 15.17 2.37 -5.17
N TYR A 188 14.50 2.84 -6.22
CA TYR A 188 14.72 4.16 -6.78
C TYR A 188 14.32 5.29 -5.81
N GLU A 189 13.18 5.14 -5.12
CA GLU A 189 12.75 6.10 -4.10
C GLU A 189 13.70 6.13 -2.89
N GLU A 190 14.20 4.96 -2.45
CA GLU A 190 15.19 4.86 -1.38
C GLU A 190 16.52 5.52 -1.77
N GLU A 191 16.99 5.33 -3.01
CA GLU A 191 18.20 6.00 -3.52
C GLU A 191 18.03 7.50 -3.62
N GLU A 192 16.88 8.01 -4.07
CA GLU A 192 16.58 9.43 -4.12
C GLU A 192 16.52 10.04 -2.72
N ALA A 193 15.88 9.36 -1.78
CA ALA A 193 15.82 9.78 -0.39
C ALA A 193 17.22 9.83 0.25
N ALA A 194 18.06 8.82 -0.01
CA ALA A 194 19.44 8.78 0.47
C ALA A 194 20.29 9.91 -0.11
N LYS A 195 20.14 10.22 -1.42
CA LYS A 195 20.83 11.35 -2.07
C LYS A 195 20.44 12.68 -1.43
N LYS A 196 19.14 12.92 -1.20
CA LYS A 196 18.65 14.13 -0.54
C LYS A 196 19.15 14.26 0.90
N ALA A 197 19.16 13.17 1.65
CA ALA A 197 19.69 13.14 3.01
C ALA A 197 21.17 13.49 3.04
N GLU A 198 21.95 12.97 2.09
CA GLU A 198 23.39 13.29 1.97
C GLU A 198 23.63 14.73 1.55
N GLU A 199 22.84 15.29 0.65
CA GLU A 199 22.91 16.72 0.28
C GLU A 199 22.65 17.63 1.49
N ILE A 200 21.62 17.31 2.30
CA ILE A 200 21.31 18.06 3.54
C ILE A 200 22.47 17.93 4.54
N ARG A 201 23.03 16.75 4.69
CA ARG A 201 24.19 16.52 5.56
C ARG A 201 25.40 17.36 5.13
N LEU A 202 25.74 17.34 3.84
CA LEU A 202 26.85 18.10 3.30
C LEU A 202 26.64 19.62 3.43
N ALA A 203 25.43 20.10 3.20
CA ALA A 203 25.09 21.51 3.40
C ALA A 203 25.23 21.93 4.87
N SER A 204 24.82 21.07 5.81
CA SER A 204 24.96 21.35 7.25
C SER A 204 26.44 21.37 7.70
N ILE A 205 27.27 20.45 7.17
CA ILE A 205 28.72 20.45 7.41
C ILE A 205 29.38 21.74 6.88
N LYS A 206 28.98 22.17 5.69
CA LYS A 206 29.46 23.41 5.09
C LYS A 206 29.15 24.60 5.99
N ALA A 207 27.93 24.69 6.51
CA ALA A 207 27.53 25.76 7.45
C ALA A 207 28.39 25.77 8.74
N VAL A 208 28.67 24.59 9.31
CA VAL A 208 29.56 24.45 10.48
C VAL A 208 30.96 24.94 10.14
N THR A 209 31.50 24.56 8.99
CA THR A 209 32.83 24.93 8.55
C THR A 209 32.94 26.44 8.34
N GLU A 210 31.96 27.07 7.69
CA GLU A 210 31.90 28.51 7.47
C GLU A 210 31.78 29.29 8.80
N ALA A 211 30.92 28.84 9.72
CA ALA A 211 30.76 29.44 11.03
C ALA A 211 32.04 29.34 11.86
N GLY A 212 32.71 28.19 11.84
CA GLY A 212 33.99 27.98 12.50
C GLY A 212 35.11 28.87 11.93
N SER A 213 35.20 28.96 10.60
CA SER A 213 36.17 29.84 9.92
C SER A 213 35.95 31.31 10.25
N ALA A 214 34.73 31.81 10.22
CA ALA A 214 34.39 33.19 10.60
C ALA A 214 34.75 33.52 12.05
N LEU A 215 34.57 32.57 12.97
CA LEU A 215 35.02 32.74 14.35
C LEU A 215 36.54 32.82 14.48
N ILE A 216 37.28 31.99 13.75
CA ILE A 216 38.76 32.01 13.75
C ILE A 216 39.26 33.33 13.16
N GLU A 217 38.73 33.77 12.04
CA GLU A 217 39.05 35.07 11.43
C GLU A 217 38.77 36.25 12.38
N SER A 218 37.72 36.09 13.19
CA SER A 218 37.39 37.08 14.21
C SER A 218 38.30 37.02 15.46
N GLY A 219 39.32 36.13 15.52
CA GLY A 219 40.33 36.03 16.57
C GLY A 219 40.03 34.95 17.65
N VAL A 220 39.07 34.09 17.45
CA VAL A 220 38.88 32.91 18.33
C VAL A 220 39.94 31.87 17.99
N SER A 221 40.54 31.25 19.02
CA SER A 221 41.53 30.19 18.77
C SER A 221 40.93 29.00 18.03
N LYS A 222 41.68 28.49 17.06
CA LYS A 222 41.30 27.25 16.32
C LYS A 222 41.01 26.05 17.24
N ASP A 223 41.75 25.97 18.36
CA ASP A 223 41.55 24.89 19.32
C ASP A 223 40.21 24.96 20.04
N VAL A 224 39.69 26.17 20.28
CA VAL A 224 38.37 26.35 20.87
C VAL A 224 37.29 25.93 19.91
N VAL A 225 37.37 26.30 18.64
CA VAL A 225 36.42 25.88 17.60
C VAL A 225 36.46 24.36 17.42
N ALA A 226 37.65 23.79 17.35
CA ALA A 226 37.84 22.34 17.23
C ALA A 226 37.33 21.58 18.47
N ALA A 227 37.42 22.15 19.66
CA ALA A 227 36.86 21.54 20.88
C ALA A 227 35.34 21.52 20.87
N VAL A 228 34.68 22.55 20.32
CA VAL A 228 33.23 22.58 20.15
C VAL A 228 32.79 21.47 19.18
N VAL A 229 33.46 21.31 18.04
CA VAL A 229 33.18 20.24 17.08
C VAL A 229 33.35 18.86 17.76
N ALA A 230 34.47 18.63 18.42
CA ALA A 230 34.78 17.39 19.10
C ALA A 230 33.75 17.02 20.19
N LYS A 231 33.26 17.99 20.92
CA LYS A 231 32.26 17.81 21.98
C LYS A 231 30.98 17.15 21.49
N HIS A 232 30.50 17.51 20.29
CA HIS A 232 29.28 17.01 19.70
C HIS A 232 29.51 15.88 18.71
N ASN A 233 30.72 15.73 18.16
CA ASN A 233 31.08 14.77 17.14
C ASN A 233 31.94 13.63 17.71
N ASN A 234 31.51 13.02 18.82
CA ASN A 234 32.14 11.84 19.45
C ASN A 234 33.69 12.01 19.70
N GLY A 235 34.14 13.22 19.95
CA GLY A 235 35.56 13.51 20.15
C GLY A 235 36.34 13.84 18.87
N ASP A 236 35.75 13.68 17.70
CA ASP A 236 36.37 14.00 16.42
C ASP A 236 36.28 15.53 16.14
N LYS A 237 37.44 16.14 15.88
CA LYS A 237 37.59 17.57 15.60
C LYS A 237 37.28 17.91 14.12
N ASN A 238 37.11 16.93 13.27
CA ASN A 238 36.90 17.13 11.83
C ASN A 238 35.40 17.33 11.51
N PRO A 239 34.98 18.51 11.02
CA PRO A 239 33.60 18.71 10.64
C PRO A 239 33.09 17.76 9.53
N SER A 240 34.00 17.27 8.65
CA SER A 240 33.63 16.42 7.54
C SER A 240 33.10 15.03 7.96
N THR A 241 33.37 14.61 9.18
CA THR A 241 32.95 13.33 9.76
C THR A 241 31.60 13.40 10.49
N ILE A 242 30.97 14.56 10.55
CA ILE A 242 29.67 14.74 11.20
C ILE A 242 28.64 13.81 10.53
N PRO A 243 27.99 12.90 11.29
CA PRO A 243 27.18 11.83 10.70
C PRO A 243 25.77 12.27 10.27
N ASN A 244 25.22 13.33 10.86
CA ASN A 244 23.88 13.80 10.58
C ASN A 244 23.71 15.32 10.83
N PRO A 245 22.64 15.95 10.25
CA PRO A 245 22.39 17.39 10.39
C PRO A 245 22.13 17.84 11.83
N GLU A 246 21.55 17.01 12.69
CA GLU A 246 21.20 17.36 14.08
C GLU A 246 22.46 17.68 14.89
N ILE A 247 23.54 16.95 14.65
CA ILE A 247 24.85 17.24 15.29
C ILE A 247 25.42 18.55 14.76
N SER A 248 25.28 18.81 13.45
CA SER A 248 25.69 20.11 12.87
C SER A 248 24.93 21.27 13.49
N GLU A 249 23.62 21.14 13.71
CA GLU A 249 22.79 22.17 14.37
C GLU A 249 23.24 22.43 15.81
N ALA A 250 23.55 21.38 16.57
CA ALA A 250 24.06 21.50 17.93
C ALA A 250 25.40 22.25 17.97
N ILE A 251 26.32 21.95 17.05
CA ILE A 251 27.61 22.65 16.90
C ILE A 251 27.38 24.11 16.54
N LEU A 252 26.54 24.40 15.55
CA LEU A 252 26.21 25.75 15.12
C LEU A 252 25.63 26.60 16.25
N ALA A 253 24.73 26.03 17.07
CA ALA A 253 24.16 26.72 18.23
C ALA A 253 25.23 27.13 19.25
N GLU A 254 26.20 26.24 19.52
CA GLU A 254 27.28 26.51 20.45
C GLU A 254 28.28 27.53 19.86
N LEU A 255 28.65 27.42 18.58
CA LEU A 255 29.50 28.41 17.89
C LEU A 255 28.84 29.79 17.87
N ASN A 256 27.56 29.91 17.64
CA ASN A 256 26.82 31.16 17.69
C ASN A 256 26.77 31.75 19.09
N THR A 257 26.71 30.92 20.13
CA THR A 257 26.77 31.36 21.53
C THR A 257 28.15 31.97 21.86
N LEU A 258 29.24 31.36 21.39
CA LEU A 258 30.59 31.90 21.53
C LEU A 258 30.73 33.25 20.83
N ASN A 259 30.19 33.38 19.62
CA ASN A 259 30.21 34.63 18.89
C ASN A 259 29.44 35.75 19.61
N SER A 260 28.30 35.40 20.22
CA SER A 260 27.46 36.38 20.93
C SER A 260 28.07 36.87 22.25
N LYS A 261 28.77 36.01 22.99
CA LYS A 261 29.47 36.37 24.22
C LYS A 261 30.61 37.37 23.95
N ARG A 262 31.38 37.10 22.91
CA ARG A 262 32.51 37.95 22.52
C ARG A 262 32.10 39.35 22.04
N LYS A 263 30.92 39.53 21.44
CA LYS A 263 30.44 40.86 21.02
C LYS A 263 29.98 41.75 22.19
N LYS A 264 29.90 41.19 23.41
CA LYS A 264 29.49 41.91 24.63
C LYS A 264 30.66 42.30 25.49
N ASP A 265 31.82 41.69 25.29
CA ASP A 265 33.11 42.06 25.89
C ASP A 265 33.89 43.00 24.94
#